data_5e339b3dccbb6268744b63acd5cda027
#
_entry.id   5e339b3dccbb6268744b63acd5cda027
#
_cell.length_a   1.000
_cell.length_b   1.000
_cell.length_c   1.000
_cell.angle_alpha   90.00
_cell.angle_beta   90.00
_cell.angle_gamma   90.00
#
_symmetry.space_group_name_H-M   'P 1'
#
loop_
_entity.id
_entity.type
_entity.pdbx_description
1 polymer ?
#
loop_
_entity_poly.entity_id
_entity_poly.type
_entity_poly.pdbx_seq_one_letter_code
_entity_poly.pdbx_strand_id
1 'polypeptide(L)'
;RRPGRAGRQVGSVHRCYLVWAERGEMEMLLLEGPEDILDLDLSGPRRNGGGELDTPLVLVCTHSKRDKCCAIKGRPLAAQLGEIFPAIVWETSHTKGHRFAPSVLLMPWGYSFGRLNLEAAREMTKRALNGSYFYPANRGRGLYSQRGQVAELEVARRLIEAGEEVGYADLRPEDAGSGPVRVSHRDGRHWDIELVQREHDGIVASCGKEPKSSLIWEVA
;
A
#
# COMPACT_ATOMS: atom_id res chain seq x y z
N ARG A 1 -12.03 -8.03 5.27
CA ARG A 1 -13.07 -8.09 6.33
C ARG A 1 -12.79 -7.06 7.41
N ARG A 2 -13.79 -6.66 8.17
CA ARG A 2 -13.60 -5.81 9.36
C ARG A 2 -12.76 -6.53 10.41
N PRO A 3 -11.94 -5.81 11.20
CA PRO A 3 -11.18 -6.40 12.29
C PRO A 3 -12.08 -7.01 13.38
N GLY A 4 -11.54 -8.04 14.06
CA GLY A 4 -12.22 -8.65 15.19
C GLY A 4 -13.27 -9.71 14.84
N ARG A 5 -14.05 -10.16 15.86
CA ARG A 5 -15.05 -11.24 15.71
C ARG A 5 -16.23 -10.82 14.85
N ALA A 6 -16.71 -9.59 15.00
CA ALA A 6 -17.85 -9.07 14.24
C ALA A 6 -17.58 -9.05 12.72
N GLY A 7 -16.35 -8.79 12.30
CA GLY A 7 -15.97 -8.81 10.90
C GLY A 7 -15.92 -10.20 10.24
N ARG A 8 -16.12 -11.26 11.01
CA ARG A 8 -16.16 -12.64 10.50
C ARG A 8 -17.57 -13.14 10.19
N GLN A 9 -18.58 -12.37 10.54
CA GLN A 9 -19.95 -12.69 10.16
C GLN A 9 -20.14 -12.34 8.67
N VAL A 10 -20.49 -13.35 7.89
CA VAL A 10 -20.81 -13.18 6.46
C VAL A 10 -22.29 -12.84 6.38
N GLY A 11 -22.57 -11.62 5.93
CA GLY A 11 -23.93 -11.24 5.53
C GLY A 11 -24.27 -11.75 4.12
N SER A 12 -25.52 -11.61 3.71
CA SER A 12 -25.97 -11.95 2.37
C SER A 12 -25.51 -10.96 1.29
N VAL A 13 -24.93 -9.81 1.68
CA VAL A 13 -24.49 -8.77 0.76
C VAL A 13 -22.97 -8.59 0.91
N HIS A 14 -22.27 -8.63 -0.22
CA HIS A 14 -20.82 -8.51 -0.28
C HIS A 14 -20.40 -7.11 -0.72
N ARG A 15 -19.46 -6.48 0.03
CA ARG A 15 -18.85 -5.23 -0.43
C ARG A 15 -17.71 -5.53 -1.39
N CYS A 16 -17.82 -4.98 -2.59
CA CYS A 16 -16.75 -4.97 -3.57
C CYS A 16 -16.17 -3.55 -3.67
N TYR A 17 -14.86 -3.44 -3.67
CA TYR A 17 -14.15 -2.19 -3.88
C TYR A 17 -13.40 -2.30 -5.20
N LEU A 18 -13.74 -1.43 -6.15
CA LEU A 18 -12.99 -1.26 -7.38
C LEU A 18 -12.02 -0.10 -7.21
N VAL A 19 -10.77 -0.33 -7.55
CA VAL A 19 -9.69 0.64 -7.32
C VAL A 19 -8.92 0.88 -8.61
N TRP A 20 -8.95 2.12 -9.08
CA TRP A 20 -8.13 2.61 -10.19
C TRP A 20 -6.91 3.34 -9.62
N ALA A 21 -5.92 2.55 -9.23
CA ALA A 21 -4.80 3.07 -8.46
C ALA A 21 -4.00 4.15 -9.18
N GLU A 22 -3.88 4.11 -10.52
CA GLU A 22 -3.22 5.18 -11.28
C GLU A 22 -3.88 6.53 -11.11
N ARG A 23 -5.20 6.55 -11.02
CA ARG A 23 -6.01 7.76 -10.87
C ARG A 23 -6.20 8.16 -9.42
N GLY A 24 -5.93 7.25 -8.47
CA GLY A 24 -6.24 7.46 -7.07
C GLY A 24 -7.75 7.47 -6.79
N GLU A 25 -8.54 6.80 -7.64
CA GLU A 25 -10.00 6.71 -7.54
C GLU A 25 -10.43 5.35 -7.03
N MET A 26 -11.55 5.32 -6.30
CA MET A 26 -12.11 4.09 -5.77
C MET A 26 -13.62 4.19 -5.66
N GLU A 27 -14.33 3.11 -5.96
CA GLU A 27 -15.77 3.00 -5.76
C GLU A 27 -16.13 1.73 -4.98
N MET A 28 -17.28 1.75 -4.32
CA MET A 28 -17.79 0.63 -3.57
C MET A 28 -19.15 0.19 -4.15
N LEU A 29 -19.25 -1.11 -4.39
CA LEU A 29 -20.46 -1.78 -4.82
C LEU A 29 -20.94 -2.76 -3.75
N LEU A 30 -22.23 -3.04 -3.77
CA LEU A 30 -22.83 -4.11 -3.00
C LEU A 30 -23.22 -5.22 -3.99
N LEU A 31 -22.63 -6.39 -3.83
CA LEU A 31 -22.87 -7.57 -4.65
C LEU A 31 -23.74 -8.57 -3.87
N GLU A 32 -24.63 -9.25 -4.56
CA GLU A 32 -25.46 -10.32 -3.98
C GLU A 32 -24.66 -11.62 -3.88
N GLY A 33 -23.77 -11.87 -4.86
CA GLY A 33 -22.91 -13.04 -4.89
C GLY A 33 -21.55 -12.78 -5.51
N PRO A 34 -20.60 -13.71 -5.38
CA PRO A 34 -19.28 -13.60 -6.00
C PRO A 34 -19.33 -13.65 -7.53
N GLU A 35 -20.36 -14.22 -8.11
CA GLU A 35 -20.61 -14.32 -9.55
C GLU A 35 -20.84 -12.93 -10.19
N ASP A 36 -21.41 -11.99 -9.47
CA ASP A 36 -21.67 -10.61 -9.94
C ASP A 36 -20.36 -9.90 -10.36
N ILE A 37 -19.21 -10.38 -9.88
CA ILE A 37 -17.90 -9.85 -10.28
C ILE A 37 -17.65 -10.04 -11.79
N LEU A 38 -18.25 -11.06 -12.41
CA LEU A 38 -18.06 -11.36 -13.84
C LEU A 38 -18.72 -10.32 -14.76
N ASP A 39 -19.73 -9.63 -14.26
CA ASP A 39 -20.51 -8.63 -15.01
C ASP A 39 -19.97 -7.20 -14.85
N LEU A 40 -18.88 -7.02 -14.07
CA LEU A 40 -18.31 -5.70 -13.82
C LEU A 40 -17.54 -5.16 -15.04
N ASP A 41 -17.83 -3.93 -15.42
CA ASP A 41 -17.04 -3.18 -16.40
C ASP A 41 -15.81 -2.56 -15.71
N LEU A 42 -14.63 -3.14 -15.96
CA LEU A 42 -13.35 -2.71 -15.41
C LEU A 42 -12.61 -1.71 -16.31
N SER A 43 -13.21 -1.20 -17.36
CA SER A 43 -12.59 -0.27 -18.31
C SER A 43 -12.32 1.13 -17.74
N GLY A 44 -12.94 1.46 -16.61
CA GLY A 44 -12.75 2.74 -15.92
C GLY A 44 -13.69 2.92 -14.73
N PRO A 45 -13.48 3.98 -13.95
CA PRO A 45 -14.33 4.28 -12.80
C PRO A 45 -15.75 4.68 -13.22
N ARG A 46 -16.71 4.54 -12.32
CA ARG A 46 -18.12 4.96 -12.46
C ARG A 46 -18.90 4.23 -13.56
N ARG A 47 -18.45 3.03 -13.93
CA ARG A 47 -19.10 2.20 -14.95
C ARG A 47 -20.13 1.21 -14.37
N ASN A 48 -20.06 0.94 -13.07
CA ASN A 48 -20.86 -0.10 -12.43
C ASN A 48 -21.91 0.45 -11.47
N GLY A 49 -22.13 1.77 -11.45
CA GLY A 49 -23.09 2.39 -10.55
C GLY A 49 -22.71 2.36 -9.06
N GLY A 50 -21.43 2.11 -8.78
CA GLY A 50 -20.89 2.14 -7.41
C GLY A 50 -20.86 3.55 -6.82
N GLY A 51 -20.88 3.62 -5.49
CA GLY A 51 -20.66 4.86 -4.77
C GLY A 51 -19.16 5.24 -4.75
N GLU A 52 -18.85 6.46 -5.17
CA GLU A 52 -17.49 7.01 -5.05
C GLU A 52 -17.06 7.10 -3.58
N LEU A 53 -15.81 6.77 -3.30
CA LEU A 53 -15.24 6.82 -1.97
C LEU A 53 -14.12 7.85 -1.91
N ASP A 54 -14.36 8.91 -1.16
CA ASP A 54 -13.35 9.96 -0.90
C ASP A 54 -12.38 9.60 0.22
N THR A 55 -12.66 8.49 0.94
CA THR A 55 -11.83 8.05 2.06
C THR A 55 -10.96 6.87 1.67
N PRO A 56 -9.68 6.85 2.09
CA PRO A 56 -8.79 5.74 1.80
C PRO A 56 -9.21 4.45 2.50
N LEU A 57 -8.73 3.30 2.01
CA LEU A 57 -8.79 2.03 2.72
C LEU A 57 -7.40 1.63 3.20
N VAL A 58 -7.32 1.23 4.47
CA VAL A 58 -6.12 0.70 5.10
C VAL A 58 -6.29 -0.80 5.28
N LEU A 59 -5.59 -1.58 4.46
CA LEU A 59 -5.70 -3.04 4.41
C LEU A 59 -4.53 -3.67 5.17
N VAL A 60 -4.78 -4.19 6.36
CA VAL A 60 -3.76 -4.83 7.19
C VAL A 60 -3.74 -6.33 6.93
N CYS A 61 -2.59 -6.88 6.54
CA CYS A 61 -2.43 -8.32 6.33
C CYS A 61 -2.48 -9.06 7.67
N THR A 62 -3.46 -9.96 7.82
CA THR A 62 -3.64 -10.79 9.03
C THR A 62 -3.62 -12.28 8.71
N HIS A 63 -3.14 -12.65 7.53
CA HIS A 63 -3.11 -14.02 7.03
C HIS A 63 -2.12 -14.88 7.82
N SER A 64 -2.52 -16.08 8.24
CA SER A 64 -1.70 -16.96 9.09
C SER A 64 -1.16 -18.19 8.37
N LYS A 65 -1.82 -18.63 7.29
CA LYS A 65 -1.46 -19.89 6.61
C LYS A 65 -0.15 -19.83 5.85
N ARG A 66 0.20 -18.65 5.31
CA ARG A 66 1.41 -18.45 4.52
C ARG A 66 2.60 -18.09 5.40
N ASP A 67 2.38 -17.18 6.37
CA ASP A 67 3.38 -16.76 7.33
C ASP A 67 2.71 -16.32 8.63
N LYS A 68 3.14 -16.91 9.75
CA LYS A 68 2.59 -16.64 11.08
C LYS A 68 2.81 -15.19 11.52
N CYS A 69 3.90 -14.53 11.05
CA CYS A 69 4.23 -13.16 11.42
C CYS A 69 3.13 -12.16 11.04
N CYS A 70 2.47 -12.35 9.89
CA CYS A 70 1.34 -11.50 9.49
C CYS A 70 0.17 -11.61 10.47
N ALA A 71 -0.13 -12.81 10.98
CA ALA A 71 -1.18 -12.98 11.97
C ALA A 71 -0.77 -12.45 13.36
N ILE A 72 0.46 -12.75 13.79
CA ILE A 72 0.95 -12.38 15.14
C ILE A 72 1.05 -10.86 15.29
N LYS A 73 1.61 -10.17 14.27
CA LYS A 73 1.83 -8.72 14.30
C LYS A 73 0.69 -7.92 13.68
N GLY A 74 0.06 -8.44 12.63
CA GLY A 74 -0.98 -7.72 11.90
C GLY A 74 -2.34 -7.68 12.61
N ARG A 75 -2.73 -8.78 13.29
CA ARG A 75 -4.04 -8.80 13.98
C ARG A 75 -4.16 -7.79 15.12
N PRO A 76 -3.17 -7.67 16.04
CA PRO A 76 -3.21 -6.63 17.06
C PRO A 76 -3.25 -5.22 16.43
N LEU A 77 -2.42 -4.96 15.42
CA LEU A 77 -2.42 -3.68 14.72
C LEU A 77 -3.79 -3.39 14.09
N ALA A 78 -4.35 -4.36 13.35
CA ALA A 78 -5.66 -4.19 12.70
C ALA A 78 -6.78 -3.93 13.71
N ALA A 79 -6.76 -4.63 14.85
CA ALA A 79 -7.77 -4.46 15.90
C ALA A 79 -7.68 -3.04 16.50
N GLN A 80 -6.51 -2.63 16.98
CA GLN A 80 -6.31 -1.33 17.63
C GLN A 80 -6.53 -0.16 16.65
N LEU A 81 -6.01 -0.26 15.43
CA LEU A 81 -6.22 0.77 14.41
C LEU A 81 -7.68 0.82 13.96
N GLY A 82 -8.36 -0.33 13.91
CA GLY A 82 -9.78 -0.44 13.56
C GLY A 82 -10.72 0.15 14.61
N GLU A 83 -10.32 0.20 15.89
CA GLU A 83 -11.06 0.92 16.94
C GLU A 83 -10.99 2.44 16.72
N ILE A 84 -9.84 2.95 16.22
CA ILE A 84 -9.64 4.38 15.97
C ILE A 84 -10.31 4.80 14.64
N PHE A 85 -10.21 3.96 13.61
CA PHE A 85 -10.69 4.23 12.24
C PHE A 85 -11.60 3.11 11.71
N PRO A 86 -12.78 2.90 12.32
CA PRO A 86 -13.62 1.73 12.03
C PRO A 86 -14.17 1.70 10.60
N ALA A 87 -14.27 2.86 9.93
CA ALA A 87 -14.81 2.92 8.58
C ALA A 87 -13.82 2.46 7.50
N ILE A 88 -12.51 2.66 7.71
CA ILE A 88 -11.49 2.54 6.66
C ILE A 88 -10.47 1.42 6.88
N VAL A 89 -10.37 0.87 8.10
CA VAL A 89 -9.43 -0.22 8.41
C VAL A 89 -10.06 -1.58 8.18
N TRP A 90 -9.34 -2.43 7.45
CA TRP A 90 -9.77 -3.78 7.08
C TRP A 90 -8.64 -4.79 7.28
N GLU A 91 -9.01 -5.99 7.69
CA GLU A 91 -8.12 -7.16 7.59
C GLU A 91 -8.14 -7.69 6.16
N THR A 92 -6.97 -8.01 5.63
CA THR A 92 -6.85 -8.63 4.30
C THR A 92 -6.11 -9.97 4.35
N SER A 93 -6.24 -10.73 3.28
CA SER A 93 -5.47 -11.94 3.04
C SER A 93 -4.01 -11.60 2.74
N HIS A 94 -3.22 -12.58 2.33
CA HIS A 94 -1.80 -12.41 2.08
C HIS A 94 -1.50 -11.40 0.96
N THR A 95 -0.77 -10.32 1.30
CA THR A 95 -0.39 -9.23 0.40
C THR A 95 1.04 -9.35 -0.13
N LYS A 96 1.72 -10.50 0.07
CA LYS A 96 3.18 -10.64 -0.05
C LYS A 96 3.94 -9.73 0.94
N GLY A 97 5.26 -9.74 0.91
CA GLY A 97 6.05 -8.89 1.81
C GLY A 97 5.95 -9.23 3.31
N HIS A 98 5.64 -10.47 3.66
CA HIS A 98 5.50 -10.94 5.05
C HIS A 98 6.77 -10.73 5.91
N ARG A 99 7.96 -10.66 5.31
CA ARG A 99 9.21 -10.26 6.02
C ARG A 99 9.12 -8.85 6.63
N PHE A 100 8.18 -8.06 6.17
CA PHE A 100 7.89 -6.71 6.65
C PHE A 100 6.63 -6.66 7.51
N ALA A 101 6.19 -7.78 8.08
CA ALA A 101 5.02 -7.80 8.95
C ALA A 101 5.17 -6.87 10.16
N PRO A 102 4.12 -6.12 10.55
CA PRO A 102 2.83 -6.05 9.88
C PRO A 102 2.94 -5.36 8.52
N SER A 103 2.29 -5.96 7.49
CA SER A 103 2.24 -5.40 6.15
C SER A 103 0.88 -4.74 5.92
N VAL A 104 0.92 -3.52 5.40
CA VAL A 104 -0.27 -2.69 5.18
C VAL A 104 -0.29 -2.23 3.73
N LEU A 105 -1.47 -2.24 3.10
CA LEU A 105 -1.70 -1.58 1.82
C LEU A 105 -2.63 -0.38 2.04
N LEU A 106 -2.30 0.73 1.40
CA LEU A 106 -3.07 1.96 1.41
C LEU A 106 -3.69 2.18 0.02
N MET A 107 -5.01 2.09 -0.03
CA MET A 107 -5.80 2.36 -1.24
C MET A 107 -6.48 3.73 -1.12
N PRO A 108 -6.75 4.39 -2.25
CA PRO A 108 -6.69 3.91 -3.64
C PRO A 108 -5.30 3.93 -4.28
N TRP A 109 -4.32 4.58 -3.72
CA TRP A 109 -3.03 4.83 -4.38
C TRP A 109 -2.13 3.60 -4.56
N GLY A 110 -2.38 2.51 -3.81
CA GLY A 110 -1.61 1.27 -3.93
C GLY A 110 -0.23 1.29 -3.26
N TYR A 111 -0.03 2.16 -2.25
CA TYR A 111 1.20 2.16 -1.45
C TYR A 111 1.24 1.00 -0.46
N SER A 112 2.42 0.45 -0.25
CA SER A 112 2.65 -0.59 0.75
C SER A 112 3.55 -0.09 1.87
N PHE A 113 3.22 -0.49 3.10
CA PHE A 113 3.99 -0.17 4.30
C PHE A 113 4.37 -1.45 5.03
N GLY A 114 5.49 -1.39 5.74
CA GLY A 114 5.95 -2.54 6.51
C GLY A 114 6.46 -2.15 7.89
N ARG A 115 6.28 -3.07 8.86
CA ARG A 115 6.79 -2.91 10.23
C ARG A 115 6.27 -1.68 10.99
N LEU A 116 5.09 -1.20 10.61
CA LEU A 116 4.43 -0.11 11.34
C LEU A 116 4.07 -0.58 12.75
N ASN A 117 4.38 0.24 13.76
CA ASN A 117 3.72 0.17 15.06
C ASN A 117 2.39 0.92 15.03
N LEU A 118 1.63 0.90 16.10
CA LEU A 118 0.32 1.55 16.17
C LEU A 118 0.40 3.06 15.96
N GLU A 119 1.39 3.72 16.53
CA GLU A 119 1.56 5.16 16.45
C GLU A 119 1.85 5.59 15.00
N ALA A 120 2.82 4.94 14.35
CA ALA A 120 3.15 5.22 12.94
C ALA A 120 1.97 4.87 12.01
N ALA A 121 1.24 3.77 12.26
CA ALA A 121 0.06 3.42 11.48
C ALA A 121 -1.08 4.43 11.66
N ARG A 122 -1.27 4.95 12.87
CA ARG A 122 -2.25 6.02 13.16
C ARG A 122 -1.88 7.30 12.43
N GLU A 123 -0.61 7.70 12.47
CA GLU A 123 -0.14 8.91 11.77
C GLU A 123 -0.25 8.75 10.24
N MET A 124 0.17 7.61 9.71
CA MET A 124 -0.01 7.28 8.28
C MET A 124 -1.47 7.40 7.86
N THR A 125 -2.39 6.87 8.66
CA THR A 125 -3.83 6.91 8.36
C THR A 125 -4.39 8.31 8.40
N LYS A 126 -3.98 9.14 9.39
CA LYS A 126 -4.39 10.55 9.48
C LYS A 126 -3.90 11.36 8.28
N ARG A 127 -2.64 11.18 7.89
CA ARG A 127 -2.08 11.84 6.70
C ARG A 127 -2.81 11.40 5.43
N ALA A 128 -3.10 10.13 5.29
CA ALA A 128 -3.85 9.61 4.15
C ALA A 128 -5.25 10.21 4.03
N LEU A 129 -5.94 10.43 5.14
CA LEU A 129 -7.24 11.12 5.17
C LEU A 129 -7.17 12.57 4.67
N ASN A 130 -6.01 13.20 4.80
CA ASN A 130 -5.76 14.57 4.32
C ASN A 130 -5.03 14.59 2.95
N GLY A 131 -4.85 13.44 2.31
CA GLY A 131 -4.11 13.33 1.05
C GLY A 131 -2.59 13.53 1.17
N SER A 132 -2.07 13.71 2.38
CA SER A 132 -0.65 13.98 2.64
C SER A 132 0.16 12.69 2.71
N TYR A 133 1.33 12.70 2.09
CA TYR A 133 2.23 11.56 2.01
C TYR A 133 2.83 11.20 3.39
N PHE A 134 2.87 9.93 3.69
CA PHE A 134 3.59 9.39 4.85
C PHE A 134 4.79 8.59 4.39
N TYR A 135 5.99 9.10 4.67
CA TYR A 135 7.24 8.50 4.22
C TYR A 135 7.72 7.33 5.09
N PRO A 136 7.68 7.38 6.44
CA PRO A 136 8.26 6.35 7.28
C PRO A 136 7.68 4.95 6.98
N ALA A 137 8.56 3.95 6.86
CA ALA A 137 8.19 2.57 6.59
C ALA A 137 7.44 2.34 5.25
N ASN A 138 7.37 3.36 4.39
CA ASN A 138 6.81 3.25 3.04
C ASN A 138 7.74 2.39 2.17
N ARG A 139 7.16 1.50 1.40
CA ARG A 139 7.86 0.56 0.52
C ARG A 139 7.57 0.81 -0.95
N GLY A 140 6.99 1.94 -1.24
CA GLY A 140 6.64 2.37 -2.59
C GLY A 140 5.26 1.92 -3.05
N ARG A 141 4.90 2.41 -4.20
CA ARG A 141 3.64 2.22 -4.88
C ARG A 141 3.67 0.97 -5.75
N GLY A 142 2.71 0.08 -5.58
CA GLY A 142 2.67 -1.21 -6.27
C GLY A 142 2.50 -1.14 -7.80
N LEU A 143 2.23 0.03 -8.34
CA LEU A 143 2.16 0.29 -9.78
C LEU A 143 3.54 0.39 -10.45
N TYR A 144 4.59 0.65 -9.66
CA TYR A 144 5.93 0.93 -10.18
C TYR A 144 6.84 -0.29 -10.08
N SER A 145 7.85 -0.33 -10.95
CA SER A 145 8.96 -1.26 -10.84
C SER A 145 9.72 -1.08 -9.51
N GLN A 146 10.55 -2.03 -9.13
CA GLN A 146 11.38 -1.89 -7.92
C GLN A 146 12.27 -0.65 -7.99
N ARG A 147 12.85 -0.34 -9.16
CA ARG A 147 13.64 0.87 -9.39
C ARG A 147 12.79 2.13 -9.26
N GLY A 148 11.60 2.12 -9.89
CA GLY A 148 10.65 3.23 -9.79
C GLY A 148 10.22 3.50 -8.35
N GLN A 149 9.98 2.44 -7.55
CA GLN A 149 9.64 2.58 -6.13
C GLN A 149 10.78 3.24 -5.33
N VAL A 150 12.03 2.83 -5.56
CA VAL A 150 13.20 3.42 -4.87
C VAL A 150 13.39 4.88 -5.27
N ALA A 151 13.28 5.19 -6.55
CA ALA A 151 13.43 6.56 -7.06
C ALA A 151 12.32 7.49 -6.55
N GLU A 152 11.06 7.04 -6.56
CA GLU A 152 9.93 7.79 -6.01
C GLU A 152 10.14 8.11 -4.52
N LEU A 153 10.51 7.09 -3.72
CA LEU A 153 10.76 7.26 -2.30
C LEU A 153 11.90 8.22 -2.01
N GLU A 154 12.96 8.21 -2.82
CA GLU A 154 14.09 9.13 -2.68
C GLU A 154 13.68 10.57 -2.94
N VAL A 155 12.90 10.83 -4.01
CA VAL A 155 12.41 12.19 -4.28
C VAL A 155 11.45 12.65 -3.20
N ALA A 156 10.52 11.78 -2.76
CA ALA A 156 9.61 12.10 -1.65
C ALA A 156 10.39 12.46 -0.37
N ARG A 157 11.46 11.71 -0.05
CA ARG A 157 12.33 11.99 1.09
C ARG A 157 12.96 13.39 0.98
N ARG A 158 13.56 13.70 -0.18
CA ARG A 158 14.21 15.02 -0.42
C ARG A 158 13.24 16.17 -0.24
N LEU A 159 12.05 16.06 -0.79
CA LEU A 159 11.02 17.11 -0.69
C LEU A 159 10.58 17.31 0.77
N ILE A 160 10.28 16.21 1.48
CA ILE A 160 9.86 16.26 2.88
C ILE A 160 10.96 16.82 3.78
N GLU A 161 12.22 16.45 3.57
CA GLU A 161 13.37 16.99 4.31
C GLU A 161 13.60 18.49 4.00
N ALA A 162 13.22 18.94 2.81
CA ALA A 162 13.21 20.37 2.46
C ALA A 162 12.01 21.13 3.05
N GLY A 163 11.12 20.46 3.77
CA GLY A 163 9.93 21.06 4.37
C GLY A 163 8.76 21.22 3.41
N GLU A 164 8.80 20.58 2.25
CA GLU A 164 7.70 20.62 1.28
C GLU A 164 6.62 19.60 1.62
N GLU A 165 5.38 19.93 1.32
CA GLU A 165 4.27 19.00 1.40
C GLU A 165 4.22 18.16 0.12
N VAL A 166 4.13 16.84 0.28
CA VAL A 166 3.97 15.87 -0.81
C VAL A 166 2.62 15.18 -0.65
N GLY A 167 1.85 15.12 -1.72
CA GLY A 167 0.61 14.36 -1.78
C GLY A 167 0.83 12.94 -2.32
N TYR A 168 -0.13 12.05 -2.03
CA TYR A 168 -0.14 10.73 -2.67
C TYR A 168 -0.36 10.90 -4.19
N ALA A 169 0.45 10.18 -4.98
CA ALA A 169 0.48 10.22 -6.45
C ALA A 169 0.97 11.56 -7.07
N ASP A 170 1.59 12.46 -6.30
CA ASP A 170 2.25 13.64 -6.84
C ASP A 170 3.50 13.29 -7.67
N LEU A 171 4.14 12.19 -7.33
CA LEU A 171 5.36 11.72 -7.95
C LEU A 171 5.08 10.58 -8.92
N ARG A 172 5.67 10.66 -10.12
CA ARG A 172 5.53 9.66 -11.16
C ARG A 172 6.91 9.26 -11.69
N PRO A 173 7.42 8.09 -11.29
CA PRO A 173 8.66 7.54 -11.85
C PRO A 173 8.42 6.95 -13.23
N GLU A 174 9.35 7.22 -14.13
CA GLU A 174 9.46 6.66 -15.49
C GLU A 174 10.73 5.82 -15.55
N ASP A 175 10.59 4.49 -15.54
CA ASP A 175 11.69 3.54 -15.52
C ASP A 175 11.82 2.85 -16.89
N ALA A 176 12.85 3.21 -17.63
CA ALA A 176 13.19 2.59 -18.91
C ALA A 176 13.91 1.23 -18.77
N GLY A 177 14.11 0.73 -17.54
CA GLY A 177 14.80 -0.52 -17.24
C GLY A 177 16.32 -0.39 -17.15
N SER A 178 16.91 0.71 -17.62
CA SER A 178 18.35 1.00 -17.56
C SER A 178 18.59 2.51 -17.39
N GLY A 179 19.80 2.89 -16.98
CA GLY A 179 20.13 4.29 -16.70
C GLY A 179 19.37 4.88 -15.51
N PRO A 180 19.34 6.19 -15.34
CA PRO A 180 18.62 6.86 -14.28
C PRO A 180 17.11 6.67 -14.42
N VAL A 181 16.40 6.67 -13.29
CA VAL A 181 14.93 6.73 -13.28
C VAL A 181 14.52 8.19 -13.16
N ARG A 182 13.75 8.67 -14.14
CA ARG A 182 13.17 10.01 -14.08
C ARG A 182 11.94 9.99 -13.18
N VAL A 183 11.89 10.89 -12.20
CA VAL A 183 10.73 11.09 -11.36
C VAL A 183 10.18 12.49 -11.63
N SER A 184 8.98 12.57 -12.15
CA SER A 184 8.27 13.83 -12.40
C SER A 184 7.31 14.14 -11.26
N HIS A 185 7.26 15.41 -10.85
CA HIS A 185 6.27 15.91 -9.90
C HIS A 185 5.13 16.62 -10.65
N ARG A 186 3.94 16.62 -10.11
CA ARG A 186 2.75 17.23 -10.72
C ARG A 186 2.88 18.74 -11.03
N ASP A 187 3.82 19.43 -10.37
CA ASP A 187 4.11 20.86 -10.61
C ASP A 187 5.08 21.10 -11.77
N GLY A 188 5.54 20.06 -12.46
CA GLY A 188 6.43 20.12 -13.61
C GLY A 188 7.91 19.92 -13.29
N ARG A 189 8.32 19.90 -12.01
CA ARG A 189 9.70 19.55 -11.65
C ARG A 189 10.00 18.08 -11.95
N HIS A 190 11.26 17.75 -12.18
CA HIS A 190 11.70 16.38 -12.34
C HIS A 190 13.10 16.16 -11.75
N TRP A 191 13.40 14.92 -11.43
CA TRP A 191 14.69 14.45 -10.91
C TRP A 191 15.08 13.18 -11.66
N ASP A 192 16.34 13.06 -12.05
CA ASP A 192 16.91 11.83 -12.57
C ASP A 192 17.70 11.15 -11.44
N ILE A 193 17.25 9.96 -11.05
CA ILE A 193 17.78 9.23 -9.90
C ILE A 193 18.63 8.06 -10.41
N GLU A 194 19.92 8.12 -10.13
CA GLU A 194 20.86 7.02 -10.39
C GLU A 194 20.68 5.93 -9.34
N LEU A 195 20.60 4.69 -9.81
CA LEU A 195 20.37 3.53 -8.96
C LEU A 195 21.40 2.45 -9.22
N VAL A 196 21.84 1.81 -8.17
CA VAL A 196 22.77 0.69 -8.18
C VAL A 196 22.16 -0.52 -7.48
N GLN A 197 22.56 -1.71 -7.91
CA GLN A 197 22.26 -2.92 -7.14
C GLN A 197 23.39 -3.19 -6.16
N ARG A 198 23.03 -3.41 -4.89
CA ARG A 198 23.96 -3.88 -3.86
C ARG A 198 23.50 -5.20 -3.30
N GLU A 199 24.47 -6.06 -3.03
CA GLU A 199 24.21 -7.33 -2.35
C GLU A 199 24.11 -7.09 -0.84
N HIS A 200 23.03 -7.58 -0.24
CA HIS A 200 22.79 -7.52 1.19
C HIS A 200 22.63 -8.93 1.74
N ASP A 201 23.46 -9.25 2.72
CA ASP A 201 23.39 -10.52 3.45
C ASP A 201 22.33 -10.49 4.56
N GLY A 202 22.01 -11.66 5.07
CA GLY A 202 21.14 -11.78 6.24
C GLY A 202 19.66 -11.51 5.97
N ILE A 203 19.23 -11.50 4.72
CA ILE A 203 17.82 -11.25 4.36
C ILE A 203 16.96 -12.48 4.65
N VAL A 204 16.12 -12.38 5.67
CA VAL A 204 15.13 -13.40 6.01
C VAL A 204 13.83 -13.14 5.22
N ALA A 205 13.58 -13.94 4.20
CA ALA A 205 12.41 -13.74 3.32
C ALA A 205 11.08 -14.10 3.98
N SER A 206 11.06 -15.03 4.95
CA SER A 206 9.87 -15.56 5.60
C SER A 206 10.21 -16.01 7.02
N CYS A 207 9.24 -16.01 7.94
CA CYS A 207 9.45 -16.50 9.30
C CYS A 207 9.98 -17.94 9.29
N GLY A 208 11.09 -18.17 10.01
CA GLY A 208 11.71 -19.48 10.14
C GLY A 208 12.48 -19.95 8.89
N LYS A 209 12.72 -19.08 7.92
CA LYS A 209 13.63 -19.35 6.81
C LYS A 209 15.05 -18.88 7.15
N GLU A 210 16.02 -19.60 6.63
CA GLU A 210 17.43 -19.21 6.72
C GLU A 210 17.66 -17.88 5.99
N PRO A 211 18.53 -17.02 6.55
CA PRO A 211 18.97 -15.81 5.89
C PRO A 211 19.65 -16.12 4.56
N LYS A 212 19.44 -15.24 3.57
CA LYS A 212 20.08 -15.33 2.25
C LYS A 212 20.55 -13.96 1.81
N SER A 213 21.57 -13.94 0.95
CA SER A 213 21.93 -12.73 0.21
C SER A 213 20.87 -12.40 -0.82
N SER A 214 20.67 -11.11 -1.05
CA SER A 214 19.75 -10.61 -2.06
C SER A 214 20.26 -9.30 -2.65
N LEU A 215 20.11 -9.14 -3.95
CA LEU A 215 20.38 -7.86 -4.61
C LEU A 215 19.21 -6.89 -4.34
N ILE A 216 19.56 -5.70 -3.89
CA ILE A 216 18.61 -4.62 -3.56
C ILE A 216 19.00 -3.38 -4.35
N TRP A 217 18.01 -2.69 -4.91
CA TRP A 217 18.21 -1.40 -5.55
C TRP A 217 18.35 -0.31 -4.48
N GLU A 218 19.36 0.52 -4.64
CA GLU A 218 19.65 1.67 -3.78
C GLU A 218 20.01 2.88 -4.65
N VAL A 219 19.88 4.05 -4.09
CA VAL A 219 20.38 5.29 -4.70
C VAL A 219 21.90 5.24 -4.74
N ALA A 220 22.49 5.61 -5.87
CA ALA A 220 23.93 5.58 -6.11
C ALA A 220 24.72 6.56 -5.23
#